data_cb6b7bf52b378e1665dc7114e878aa3e
#
_entry.id   cb6b7bf52b378e1665dc7114e878aa3e
#
_cell.length_a   1.000
_cell.length_b   1.000
_cell.length_c   1.000
_cell.angle_alpha   90.00
_cell.angle_beta   90.00
_cell.angle_gamma   90.00
#
_symmetry.space_group_name_H-M   'P 1'
#
loop_
_entity.id
_entity.type
_entity.pdbx_description
1 polymer ?
#
loop_
_entity_poly.entity_id
_entity_poly.type
_entity_poly.pdbx_seq_one_letter_code
_entity_poly.pdbx_strand_id
1 'polypeptide(L)'
;MPFIETEASVRYETINGKRVPVITPKTEVTLTNTVTGQEYMSDAEALADVQNPNTDTKSEHIRRDVNVTVEEIKIGAGFNISD
;
A
#
# COMPACT_ATOMS: atom_id res chain seq x y z
N MET A 1 8.34 4.50 8.90
CA MET A 1 7.19 5.32 8.55
C MET A 1 6.43 4.72 7.37
N PRO A 2 5.14 4.49 7.48
CA PRO A 2 4.40 3.86 6.38
C PRO A 2 4.34 4.76 5.15
N PHE A 3 4.28 4.15 4.00
CA PHE A 3 4.10 4.87 2.74
C PHE A 3 2.99 4.21 1.93
N ILE A 4 2.40 4.97 1.03
CA ILE A 4 1.29 4.47 0.23
C ILE A 4 1.82 3.71 -0.98
N GLU A 5 1.50 2.43 -1.07
CA GLU A 5 1.85 1.59 -2.20
C GLU A 5 0.77 1.67 -3.28
N THR A 6 -0.49 1.67 -2.87
CA THR A 6 -1.62 1.76 -3.78
C THR A 6 -2.59 2.80 -3.25
N GLU A 7 -2.94 3.77 -4.10
CA GLU A 7 -3.95 4.77 -3.75
C GLU A 7 -5.34 4.15 -3.79
N ALA A 8 -6.21 4.65 -2.92
CA ALA A 8 -7.61 4.27 -2.95
C ALA A 8 -8.29 4.85 -4.19
N SER A 9 -9.11 4.06 -4.84
CA SER A 9 -9.86 4.52 -6.01
C SER A 9 -11.15 3.75 -6.18
N VAL A 10 -12.08 4.36 -6.92
CA VAL A 10 -13.33 3.73 -7.30
C VAL A 10 -13.50 3.91 -8.81
N ARG A 11 -13.79 2.84 -9.48
CA ARG A 11 -14.19 2.89 -10.89
C ARG A 11 -15.51 2.15 -11.05
N TYR A 12 -16.16 2.36 -12.17
CA TYR A 12 -17.41 1.71 -12.46
C TYR A 12 -17.28 0.79 -13.67
N GLU A 13 -17.89 -0.37 -13.56
CA GLU A 13 -17.95 -1.33 -14.65
C GLU A 13 -19.40 -1.65 -14.95
N THR A 14 -19.68 -1.97 -16.20
CA THR A 14 -21.01 -2.40 -16.60
C THR A 14 -21.06 -3.92 -16.57
N ILE A 15 -21.89 -4.45 -15.71
CA ILE A 15 -22.08 -5.88 -15.57
C ILE A 15 -23.57 -6.16 -15.70
N ASN A 16 -23.95 -6.97 -16.68
CA ASN A 16 -25.36 -7.28 -16.96
C ASN A 16 -26.22 -6.03 -17.16
N GLY A 17 -25.65 -5.03 -17.84
CA GLY A 17 -26.37 -3.79 -18.12
C GLY A 17 -26.44 -2.80 -16.97
N LYS A 18 -25.81 -3.10 -15.84
CA LYS A 18 -25.82 -2.23 -14.67
C LYS A 18 -24.43 -1.72 -14.36
N ARG A 19 -24.36 -0.45 -13.93
CA ARG A 19 -23.10 0.11 -13.44
C ARG A 19 -22.84 -0.39 -12.04
N VAL A 20 -21.70 -1.02 -11.86
CA VAL A 20 -21.28 -1.58 -10.58
C VAL A 20 -19.96 -0.92 -10.16
N PRO A 21 -19.85 -0.41 -8.93
CA PRO A 21 -18.60 0.15 -8.46
C PRO A 21 -17.60 -0.96 -8.18
N VAL A 22 -16.37 -0.71 -8.59
CA VAL A 22 -15.25 -1.59 -8.28
C VAL A 22 -14.26 -0.78 -7.46
N ILE A 23 -14.03 -1.24 -6.24
CA ILE A 23 -13.23 -0.52 -5.27
C ILE A 23 -11.82 -1.09 -5.22
N THR A 24 -10.83 -0.19 -5.36
CA THR A 24 -9.44 -0.53 -5.09
C THR A 24 -9.09 0.11 -3.74
N PRO A 25 -8.81 -0.69 -2.72
CA PRO A 25 -8.52 -0.14 -1.41
C PRO A 25 -7.15 0.53 -1.38
N LYS A 26 -6.99 1.45 -0.44
CA LYS A 26 -5.70 2.07 -0.15
C LYS A 26 -4.82 1.04 0.55
N THR A 27 -3.59 0.92 0.09
CA THR A 27 -2.61 0.03 0.69
C THR A 27 -1.43 0.82 1.20
N GLU A 28 -1.16 0.71 2.50
CA GLU A 28 0.01 1.33 3.13
C GLU A 28 1.00 0.23 3.51
N VAL A 29 2.28 0.52 3.30
CA VAL A 29 3.35 -0.41 3.60
C VAL A 29 4.33 0.22 4.57
N THR A 30 4.74 -0.54 5.57
CA THR A 30 5.84 -0.18 6.46
C THR A 30 6.97 -1.18 6.24
N LEU A 31 8.13 -0.67 5.86
CA LEU A 31 9.34 -1.47 5.71
C LEU A 31 10.26 -1.18 6.87
N THR A 32 10.62 -2.21 7.62
CA THR A 32 11.44 -2.09 8.82
C THR A 32 12.64 -3.03 8.76
N ASN A 33 13.82 -2.47 9.03
CA ASN A 33 15.00 -3.30 9.23
C ASN A 33 14.93 -3.90 10.63
N THR A 34 14.77 -5.20 10.72
CA THR A 34 14.57 -5.89 12.00
C THR A 34 15.83 -5.94 12.87
N VAL A 35 16.98 -5.66 12.29
CA VAL A 35 18.26 -5.64 13.01
C VAL A 35 18.51 -4.28 13.64
N THR A 36 18.30 -3.20 12.89
CA THR A 36 18.59 -1.84 13.33
C THR A 36 17.39 -1.08 13.82
N GLY A 37 16.18 -1.51 13.47
CA GLY A 37 14.95 -0.79 13.78
C GLY A 37 14.65 0.33 12.81
N GLN A 38 15.47 0.53 11.79
CA GLN A 38 15.27 1.60 10.82
C GLN A 38 14.02 1.33 9.97
N GLU A 39 13.22 2.37 9.73
CA GLU A 39 12.09 2.33 8.83
C GLU A 39 12.44 3.04 7.52
N TYR A 40 12.00 2.48 6.42
CA TYR A 40 12.26 3.02 5.09
C TYR A 40 11.02 3.71 4.53
N MET A 41 11.25 4.73 3.72
CA MET A 41 10.18 5.55 3.14
C MET A 41 9.69 5.02 1.79
N SER A 42 10.35 4.02 1.24
CA SER A 42 9.98 3.44 -0.05
C SER A 42 10.72 2.12 -0.26
N ASP A 43 10.26 1.33 -1.22
CA ASP A 43 10.96 0.11 -1.62
C ASP A 43 12.36 0.42 -2.17
N ALA A 44 12.47 1.53 -2.91
CA ALA A 44 13.76 1.93 -3.48
C ALA A 44 14.77 2.26 -2.39
N GLU A 45 14.33 2.88 -1.31
CA GLU A 45 15.20 3.22 -0.19
C GLU A 45 15.70 1.96 0.52
N ALA A 46 14.81 1.00 0.75
CA ALA A 46 15.19 -0.27 1.35
C ALA A 46 16.17 -1.05 0.44
N LEU A 47 15.90 -1.05 -0.85
CA LEU A 47 16.77 -1.74 -1.82
C LEU A 47 18.15 -1.10 -1.86
N ALA A 48 18.21 0.23 -1.81
CA ALA A 48 19.47 0.96 -1.80
C ALA A 48 20.33 0.56 -0.59
N ASP A 49 19.70 0.39 0.56
CA ASP A 49 20.40 -0.05 1.76
C ASP A 49 20.92 -1.48 1.63
N VAL A 50 20.11 -2.38 1.08
CA VAL A 50 20.51 -3.78 0.86
C VAL A 50 21.68 -3.87 -0.12
N GLN A 51 21.70 -3.00 -1.13
CA GLN A 51 22.75 -2.98 -2.15
C GLN A 51 23.98 -2.19 -1.72
N ASN A 52 23.91 -1.48 -0.60
CA ASN A 52 25.02 -0.66 -0.13
C ASN A 52 26.11 -1.54 0.48
N PRO A 53 27.34 -1.54 -0.07
CA PRO A 53 28.41 -2.37 0.47
C PRO A 53 28.92 -1.92 1.84
N ASN A 54 28.57 -0.71 2.27
CA ASN A 54 28.96 -0.18 3.56
C ASN A 54 28.02 -0.54 4.69
N THR A 55 26.91 -1.20 4.38
CA THR A 55 25.96 -1.67 5.40
C THR A 55 25.89 -3.19 5.34
N ASP A 56 25.55 -3.80 6.47
CA ASP A 56 25.41 -5.23 6.57
C ASP A 56 23.94 -5.66 6.34
N THR A 57 23.12 -4.76 5.82
CA THR A 57 21.71 -5.02 5.62
C THR A 57 21.50 -6.01 4.48
N LYS A 58 20.70 -7.02 4.73
CA LYS A 58 20.32 -8.03 3.73
C LYS A 58 18.82 -8.00 3.53
N SER A 59 18.38 -8.48 2.38
CA SER A 59 16.95 -8.49 2.07
C SER A 59 16.12 -9.24 3.11
N GLU A 60 16.68 -10.28 3.70
CA GLU A 60 16.01 -11.05 4.77
C GLU A 60 15.80 -10.26 6.06
N HIS A 61 16.51 -9.14 6.23
CA HIS A 61 16.37 -8.27 7.39
C HIS A 61 15.20 -7.29 7.23
N ILE A 62 14.63 -7.18 6.06
CA ILE A 62 13.57 -6.22 5.78
C ILE A 62 12.21 -6.89 5.99
N ARG A 63 11.48 -6.38 6.98
CA ARG A 63 10.12 -6.83 7.25
C ARG A 63 9.13 -5.90 6.57
N ARG A 64 8.19 -6.47 5.86
CA ARG A 64 7.17 -5.74 5.12
C ARG A 64 5.80 -5.97 5.78
N ASP A 65 5.24 -4.90 6.32
CA ASP A 65 3.90 -4.91 6.90
C ASP A 65 2.97 -4.13 6.00
N VAL A 66 1.85 -4.73 5.63
CA VAL A 66 0.88 -4.13 4.71
C VAL A 66 -0.45 -3.93 5.44
N ASN A 67 -0.96 -2.71 5.37
CA ASN A 67 -2.29 -2.37 5.87
C ASN A 67 -3.19 -1.99 4.71
N VAL A 68 -4.38 -2.57 4.66
CA VAL A 68 -5.36 -2.31 3.63
C VAL A 68 -6.53 -1.56 4.24
N THR A 69 -6.86 -0.40 3.68
CA THR A 69 -7.94 0.45 4.20
C THR A 69 -9.00 0.67 3.12
N VAL A 70 -10.24 0.38 3.45
CA VAL A 70 -11.38 0.52 2.54
C VAL A 70 -12.31 1.66 2.94
N GLU A 71 -12.30 2.05 4.21
CA GLU A 71 -13.25 3.02 4.75
C GLU A 71 -13.25 4.37 4.05
N GLU A 72 -12.07 4.87 3.71
CA GLU A 72 -11.95 6.16 3.03
C GLU A 72 -12.66 6.16 1.68
N ILE A 73 -12.67 5.02 1.01
CA ILE A 73 -13.30 4.89 -0.29
C ILE A 73 -14.82 4.99 -0.15
N LYS A 74 -15.37 4.36 0.85
CA LYS A 74 -16.81 4.44 1.11
C LYS A 74 -17.29 5.85 1.29
N ILE A 75 -16.57 6.61 2.09
CA ILE A 75 -16.92 7.99 2.40
C ILE A 75 -16.70 8.87 1.18
N GLY A 76 -15.55 8.74 0.55
CA GLY A 76 -15.18 9.58 -0.57
C GLY A 76 -16.02 9.36 -1.80
N ALA A 77 -16.51 8.16 -2.00
CA ALA A 77 -17.34 7.84 -3.15
C ALA A 77 -18.79 8.22 -2.96
N GLY A 78 -19.14 8.68 -1.77
CA GLY A 78 -20.53 8.98 -1.48
C GLY A 78 -21.39 7.78 -1.79
N PHE A 79 -21.02 6.71 -1.30
CA PHE A 79 -21.42 5.39 -1.74
C PHE A 79 -22.88 5.09 -1.72
N ASN A 80 -23.59 5.92 -2.26
CA ASN A 80 -25.00 5.72 -2.35
C ASN A 80 -25.30 4.97 -3.61
N ILE A 81 -24.99 3.72 -3.58
CA ILE A 81 -25.08 2.94 -4.76
C ILE A 81 -26.27 2.08 -4.74
N SER A 82 -27.29 2.61 -4.35
CA SER A 82 -28.51 1.85 -4.25
C SER A 82 -29.11 1.54 -5.59
N ASP A 83 -28.58 2.03 -6.62
CA ASP A 83 -29.20 1.81 -7.93
C ASP A 83 -28.26 1.28 -8.96
#